data_c06dd35f61f1c45c2807bea742a0ad9e
#
_entry.id   c06dd35f61f1c45c2807bea742a0ad9e
#
_cell.length_a   1.000
_cell.length_b   1.000
_cell.length_c   1.000
_cell.angle_alpha   90.00
_cell.angle_beta   90.00
_cell.angle_gamma   90.00
#
_symmetry.space_group_name_H-M   'P 1'
#
loop_
_entity.id
_entity.type
_entity.pdbx_description
1 polymer ?
#
loop_
_entity_poly.entity_id
_entity_poly.type
_entity_poly.pdbx_seq_one_letter_code
_entity_poly.pdbx_strand_id
1 'polypeptide(L)'
;AQRTEKGRSFYSAIKIITIPASKGELDSVRSESGDEKSVRGYFENLVEECIQEVSTMEYFRGNSHIVSVEDYKVMEYLDEIGWDIFIRMEYLTSFMEYYAGKNLTEKEVMKLGIDLCRSLEYCGQLHIIHRDIKPENIFVSRFGDFKLGDFGIARELEKTMSTLSKKGTYSYMAPEMYRGEQYDSRVDIYALGLVLYKLMNHNRLPFLNLEKQLITYRDKENALTRRMSGETPPPPVDAGEAFGSVILKACAYDAKERYQTPDKFREALELSLIHI
;
A
#
# COMPACT_ATOMS: atom_id res chain seq x y z
N ALA A 1 1.18 -11.28 18.11
CA ALA A 1 1.67 -11.66 19.46
C ALA A 1 0.61 -11.40 20.52
N GLN A 2 0.60 -12.21 21.56
CA GLN A 2 -0.28 -12.04 22.72
C GLN A 2 0.57 -11.91 23.98
N ARG A 3 0.28 -10.91 24.81
CA ARG A 3 0.83 -10.77 26.16
C ARG A 3 -0.33 -10.88 27.15
N THR A 4 -0.19 -11.70 28.17
CA THR A 4 -1.16 -11.84 29.26
C THR A 4 -0.58 -11.26 30.55
N GLU A 5 -1.29 -10.35 31.18
CA GLU A 5 -0.90 -9.73 32.43
C GLU A 5 -2.13 -9.60 33.35
N LYS A 6 -2.04 -10.14 34.56
CA LYS A 6 -3.14 -10.15 35.56
C LYS A 6 -4.49 -10.61 34.98
N GLY A 7 -4.47 -11.67 34.15
CA GLY A 7 -5.66 -12.26 33.52
C GLY A 7 -6.22 -11.46 32.33
N ARG A 8 -5.55 -10.40 31.88
CA ARG A 8 -5.94 -9.63 30.71
C ARG A 8 -4.99 -9.92 29.56
N SER A 9 -5.53 -10.15 28.36
CA SER A 9 -4.75 -10.38 27.13
C SER A 9 -4.65 -9.10 26.33
N PHE A 10 -3.42 -8.80 25.90
CA PHE A 10 -3.09 -7.68 25.01
C PHE A 10 -2.53 -8.28 23.74
N TYR A 11 -2.98 -7.77 22.60
CA TYR A 11 -2.60 -8.25 21.28
C TYR A 11 -1.83 -7.16 20.54
N SER A 12 -0.71 -7.55 19.91
CA SER A 12 0.04 -6.72 18.97
C SER A 12 0.30 -7.54 17.70
N ALA A 13 0.35 -6.88 16.55
CA ALA A 13 0.89 -7.47 15.34
C ALA A 13 2.41 -7.39 15.38
N ILE A 14 3.09 -8.41 14.85
CA ILE A 14 4.54 -8.39 14.66
C ILE A 14 4.78 -8.66 13.17
N LYS A 15 5.40 -7.71 12.49
CA LYS A 15 5.95 -7.88 11.15
C LYS A 15 7.43 -8.27 11.31
N ILE A 16 7.86 -9.27 10.57
CA ILE A 16 9.25 -9.71 10.55
C ILE A 16 9.79 -9.46 9.16
N ILE A 17 10.90 -8.75 9.07
CA ILE A 17 11.65 -8.55 7.82
C ILE A 17 12.99 -9.27 8.02
N THR A 18 13.25 -10.27 7.17
CA THR A 18 14.50 -11.02 7.17
C THR A 18 15.39 -10.50 6.05
N ILE A 19 16.63 -10.17 6.35
CA ILE A 19 17.65 -9.66 5.42
C ILE A 19 18.90 -10.54 5.54
N PRO A 20 19.36 -11.18 4.45
CA PRO A 20 18.73 -11.30 3.13
C PRO A 20 17.41 -12.08 3.17
N ALA A 21 16.47 -11.78 2.28
CA ALA A 21 15.14 -12.41 2.28
C ALA A 21 15.19 -13.88 1.83
N SER A 22 16.29 -14.32 1.21
CA SER A 22 16.51 -15.70 0.81
C SER A 22 17.99 -16.02 0.66
N LYS A 23 18.32 -17.32 0.74
CA LYS A 23 19.67 -17.79 0.45
C LYS A 23 20.11 -17.47 -0.99
N GLY A 24 19.18 -17.52 -1.95
CA GLY A 24 19.47 -17.18 -3.34
C GLY A 24 19.90 -15.72 -3.53
N GLU A 25 19.35 -14.80 -2.74
CA GLU A 25 19.78 -13.40 -2.74
C GLU A 25 21.20 -13.27 -2.19
N LEU A 26 21.48 -13.91 -1.06
CA LEU A 26 22.82 -13.91 -0.48
C LEU A 26 23.86 -14.46 -1.48
N ASP A 27 23.54 -15.57 -2.15
CA ASP A 27 24.42 -16.18 -3.14
C ASP A 27 24.60 -15.29 -4.40
N SER A 28 23.57 -14.55 -4.81
CA SER A 28 23.67 -13.58 -5.90
C SER A 28 24.63 -12.45 -5.56
N VAL A 29 24.46 -11.81 -4.41
CA VAL A 29 25.36 -10.73 -3.94
C VAL A 29 26.79 -11.24 -3.77
N ARG A 30 26.98 -12.47 -3.24
CA ARG A 30 28.30 -13.11 -3.17
C ARG A 30 28.97 -13.28 -4.54
N SER A 31 28.19 -13.62 -5.56
CA SER A 31 28.76 -13.82 -6.91
C SER A 31 29.22 -12.51 -7.55
N GLU A 32 28.65 -11.38 -7.15
CA GLU A 32 28.98 -10.04 -7.63
C GLU A 32 30.04 -9.33 -6.81
N SER A 33 30.24 -9.76 -5.56
CA SER A 33 31.15 -9.14 -4.59
C SER A 33 32.48 -9.85 -4.54
N GLY A 34 33.58 -9.13 -4.33
CA GLY A 34 34.93 -9.70 -4.28
C GLY A 34 35.27 -10.39 -2.95
N ASP A 35 34.53 -10.14 -1.88
CA ASP A 35 34.82 -10.65 -0.53
C ASP A 35 33.61 -10.57 0.39
N GLU A 36 33.62 -11.40 1.46
CA GLU A 36 32.53 -11.49 2.47
C GLU A 36 32.30 -10.17 3.24
N LYS A 37 33.28 -9.30 3.38
CA LYS A 37 33.12 -8.02 4.06
C LYS A 37 32.26 -7.08 3.21
N SER A 38 32.46 -7.08 1.91
CA SER A 38 31.64 -6.31 0.96
C SER A 38 30.20 -6.82 0.93
N VAL A 39 30.00 -8.14 0.94
CA VAL A 39 28.68 -8.77 1.04
C VAL A 39 27.97 -8.34 2.32
N ARG A 40 28.66 -8.43 3.45
CA ARG A 40 28.11 -8.02 4.74
C ARG A 40 27.72 -6.54 4.74
N GLY A 41 28.61 -5.67 4.30
CA GLY A 41 28.36 -4.22 4.21
C GLY A 41 27.17 -3.86 3.34
N TYR A 42 26.94 -4.60 2.24
CA TYR A 42 25.76 -4.44 1.42
C TYR A 42 24.46 -4.68 2.21
N PHE A 43 24.36 -5.81 2.94
CA PHE A 43 23.18 -6.13 3.72
C PHE A 43 23.03 -5.28 4.99
N GLU A 44 24.14 -4.85 5.62
CA GLU A 44 24.10 -3.88 6.72
C GLU A 44 23.48 -2.54 6.28
N ASN A 45 23.80 -2.06 5.09
CA ASN A 45 23.17 -0.86 4.53
C ASN A 45 21.64 -1.05 4.34
N LEU A 46 21.20 -2.21 3.86
CA LEU A 46 19.77 -2.52 3.74
C LEU A 46 19.06 -2.57 5.10
N VAL A 47 19.72 -3.10 6.13
CA VAL A 47 19.21 -3.09 7.52
C VAL A 47 19.05 -1.65 8.00
N GLU A 48 20.04 -0.79 7.77
CA GLU A 48 20.02 0.62 8.19
C GLU A 48 18.90 1.39 7.47
N GLU A 49 18.71 1.17 6.17
CA GLU A 49 17.58 1.73 5.40
C GLU A 49 16.24 1.31 6.02
N CYS A 50 16.08 0.03 6.35
CA CYS A 50 14.87 -0.46 7.03
C CYS A 50 14.65 0.22 8.39
N ILE A 51 15.70 0.36 9.19
CA ILE A 51 15.62 1.03 10.51
C ILE A 51 15.21 2.48 10.34
N GLN A 52 15.76 3.19 9.37
CA GLN A 52 15.41 4.57 9.08
C GLN A 52 13.93 4.73 8.70
N GLU A 53 13.40 3.82 7.87
CA GLU A 53 11.98 3.81 7.52
C GLU A 53 11.08 3.53 8.73
N VAL A 54 11.43 2.50 9.54
CA VAL A 54 10.67 2.19 10.78
C VAL A 54 10.72 3.37 11.75
N SER A 55 11.86 4.03 11.88
CA SER A 55 12.00 5.23 12.73
C SER A 55 11.11 6.38 12.24
N THR A 56 10.95 6.52 10.93
CA THR A 56 10.02 7.50 10.34
C THR A 56 8.57 7.22 10.73
N MET A 57 8.21 5.94 10.97
CA MET A 57 6.87 5.58 11.43
C MET A 57 6.55 6.08 12.86
N GLU A 58 7.56 6.45 13.66
CA GLU A 58 7.33 7.06 14.97
C GLU A 58 6.63 8.42 14.88
N TYR A 59 6.84 9.16 13.79
CA TYR A 59 6.14 10.43 13.53
C TYR A 59 4.63 10.24 13.34
N PHE A 60 4.18 9.04 12.96
CA PHE A 60 2.77 8.71 12.78
C PHE A 60 2.07 8.26 14.07
N ARG A 61 2.80 8.13 15.19
CA ARG A 61 2.23 7.66 16.45
C ARG A 61 1.09 8.57 16.92
N GLY A 62 -0.05 7.96 17.20
CA GLY A 62 -1.26 8.68 17.64
C GLY A 62 -2.15 9.19 16.50
N ASN A 63 -1.77 9.00 15.23
CA ASN A 63 -2.65 9.28 14.11
C ASN A 63 -3.77 8.23 14.03
N SER A 64 -5.04 8.67 13.90
CA SER A 64 -6.20 7.78 13.90
C SER A 64 -6.34 6.97 12.61
N HIS A 65 -5.72 7.43 11.51
CA HIS A 65 -5.86 6.83 10.17
C HIS A 65 -4.58 6.19 9.64
N ILE A 66 -3.54 6.09 10.47
CA ILE A 66 -2.28 5.39 10.14
C ILE A 66 -2.04 4.30 11.18
N VAL A 67 -1.53 3.15 10.73
CA VAL A 67 -1.15 2.05 11.63
C VAL A 67 0.00 2.49 12.52
N SER A 68 -0.19 2.39 13.84
CA SER A 68 0.83 2.78 14.81
C SER A 68 1.88 1.71 14.99
N VAL A 69 3.15 2.07 14.83
CA VAL A 69 4.30 1.26 15.26
C VAL A 69 4.55 1.54 16.75
N GLU A 70 4.65 0.48 17.55
CA GLU A 70 4.88 0.57 19.00
C GLU A 70 6.37 0.59 19.33
N ASP A 71 7.11 -0.37 18.76
CA ASP A 71 8.57 -0.49 18.84
C ASP A 71 9.11 -1.44 17.75
N TYR A 72 10.43 -1.55 17.66
CA TYR A 72 11.11 -2.54 16.82
C TYR A 72 12.36 -3.11 17.52
N LYS A 73 12.81 -4.26 17.01
CA LYS A 73 14.05 -4.90 17.45
C LYS A 73 14.76 -5.52 16.27
N VAL A 74 16.05 -5.27 16.15
CA VAL A 74 16.93 -5.92 15.19
C VAL A 74 17.67 -7.07 15.90
N MET A 75 17.72 -8.23 15.25
CA MET A 75 18.47 -9.39 15.70
C MET A 75 19.40 -9.83 14.57
N GLU A 76 20.70 -9.77 14.83
CA GLU A 76 21.75 -10.26 13.92
C GLU A 76 22.00 -11.74 14.17
N TYR A 77 22.25 -12.51 13.11
CA TYR A 77 22.63 -13.92 13.21
C TYR A 77 24.11 -14.04 13.59
N LEU A 78 24.43 -14.99 14.49
CA LEU A 78 25.78 -15.13 14.99
C LEU A 78 26.72 -15.87 14.03
N ASP A 79 26.18 -16.85 13.29
CA ASP A 79 26.99 -17.81 12.52
C ASP A 79 26.95 -17.54 11.00
N GLU A 80 26.13 -16.61 10.55
CA GLU A 80 25.97 -16.29 9.12
C GLU A 80 25.60 -14.81 8.91
N ILE A 81 25.71 -14.32 7.66
CA ILE A 81 25.25 -12.99 7.31
C ILE A 81 23.72 -13.00 7.28
N GLY A 82 23.10 -12.30 8.22
CA GLY A 82 21.64 -12.20 8.26
C GLY A 82 21.12 -11.45 9.48
N TRP A 83 19.94 -10.86 9.30
CA TRP A 83 19.23 -10.08 10.33
C TRP A 83 17.73 -10.32 10.22
N ASP A 84 17.07 -10.37 11.37
CA ASP A 84 15.63 -10.25 11.51
C ASP A 84 15.29 -8.91 12.15
N ILE A 85 14.42 -8.13 11.50
CA ILE A 85 13.86 -6.90 12.05
C ILE A 85 12.42 -7.20 12.46
N PHE A 86 12.16 -7.19 13.76
CA PHE A 86 10.83 -7.38 14.35
C PHE A 86 10.20 -6.01 14.57
N ILE A 87 9.08 -5.73 13.94
CA ILE A 87 8.34 -4.48 14.08
C ILE A 87 7.03 -4.79 14.80
N ARG A 88 6.86 -4.24 16.01
CA ARG A 88 5.61 -4.39 16.78
C ARG A 88 4.67 -3.24 16.49
N MET A 89 3.43 -3.59 16.14
CA MET A 89 2.39 -2.66 15.72
C MET A 89 1.08 -2.95 16.45
N GLU A 90 0.17 -1.98 16.44
CA GLU A 90 -1.20 -2.19 16.90
C GLU A 90 -1.85 -3.35 16.15
N TYR A 91 -2.67 -4.13 16.87
CA TYR A 91 -3.40 -5.25 16.28
C TYR A 91 -4.73 -4.77 15.69
N LEU A 92 -4.88 -4.90 14.38
CA LEU A 92 -6.02 -4.45 13.61
C LEU A 92 -6.55 -5.59 12.72
N THR A 93 -7.80 -5.48 12.30
CA THR A 93 -8.37 -6.37 11.29
C THR A 93 -7.87 -5.93 9.90
N SER A 94 -7.39 -6.85 9.08
CA SER A 94 -7.05 -6.50 7.70
C SER A 94 -8.32 -6.12 6.92
N PHE A 95 -8.21 -5.17 6.00
CA PHE A 95 -9.35 -4.78 5.17
C PHE A 95 -9.86 -5.94 4.33
N MET A 96 -8.96 -6.81 3.85
CA MET A 96 -9.30 -8.01 3.09
C MET A 96 -10.20 -8.96 3.89
N GLU A 97 -9.93 -9.14 5.19
CA GLU A 97 -10.76 -9.93 6.09
C GLU A 97 -12.08 -9.21 6.42
N TYR A 98 -12.03 -7.90 6.65
CA TYR A 98 -13.19 -7.07 7.00
C TYR A 98 -14.29 -7.15 5.94
N TYR A 99 -13.94 -7.05 4.66
CA TYR A 99 -14.94 -7.07 3.59
C TYR A 99 -15.12 -8.44 2.92
N ALA A 100 -14.42 -9.48 3.37
CA ALA A 100 -14.56 -10.82 2.83
C ALA A 100 -16.04 -11.28 2.90
N GLY A 101 -16.62 -11.58 1.73
CA GLY A 101 -18.02 -11.98 1.61
C GLY A 101 -19.06 -10.86 1.86
N LYS A 102 -18.64 -9.60 1.95
CA LYS A 102 -19.52 -8.43 2.06
C LYS A 102 -19.49 -7.61 0.78
N ASN A 103 -20.63 -7.04 0.42
CA ASN A 103 -20.70 -5.95 -0.55
C ASN A 103 -20.74 -4.65 0.25
N LEU A 104 -19.69 -3.85 0.15
CA LEU A 104 -19.63 -2.53 0.78
C LEU A 104 -20.60 -1.58 0.09
N THR A 105 -21.34 -0.82 0.87
CA THR A 105 -22.17 0.27 0.36
C THR A 105 -21.30 1.41 -0.15
N GLU A 106 -21.86 2.23 -1.04
CA GLU A 106 -21.20 3.43 -1.54
C GLU A 106 -20.72 4.35 -0.40
N LYS A 107 -21.53 4.50 0.67
CA LYS A 107 -21.16 5.29 1.87
C LYS A 107 -19.94 4.71 2.61
N GLU A 108 -19.86 3.39 2.73
CA GLU A 108 -18.71 2.73 3.35
C GLU A 108 -17.44 2.91 2.54
N VAL A 109 -17.55 2.83 1.20
CA VAL A 109 -16.42 3.04 0.29
C VAL A 109 -15.97 4.52 0.29
N MET A 110 -16.92 5.48 0.35
CA MET A 110 -16.58 6.89 0.52
C MET A 110 -15.88 7.15 1.86
N LYS A 111 -16.39 6.55 2.97
CA LYS A 111 -15.74 6.66 4.28
C LYS A 111 -14.30 6.16 4.23
N LEU A 112 -14.07 5.00 3.58
CA LEU A 112 -12.71 4.50 3.36
C LEU A 112 -11.86 5.52 2.62
N GLY A 113 -12.36 6.10 1.53
CA GLY A 113 -11.65 7.14 0.78
C GLY A 113 -11.31 8.35 1.64
N ILE A 114 -12.27 8.85 2.42
CA ILE A 114 -12.10 10.01 3.32
C ILE A 114 -11.03 9.71 4.39
N ASP A 115 -11.11 8.57 5.06
CA ASP A 115 -10.17 8.18 6.12
C ASP A 115 -8.73 8.06 5.56
N LEU A 116 -8.57 7.44 4.37
CA LEU A 116 -7.27 7.32 3.73
C LEU A 116 -6.75 8.66 3.18
N CYS A 117 -7.61 9.56 2.70
CA CYS A 117 -7.18 10.91 2.36
C CYS A 117 -6.58 11.65 3.57
N ARG A 118 -7.18 11.50 4.77
CA ARG A 118 -6.62 12.05 6.02
C ARG A 118 -5.23 11.48 6.34
N SER A 119 -5.02 10.17 6.09
CA SER A 119 -3.68 9.58 6.18
C SER A 119 -2.70 10.26 5.24
N LEU A 120 -3.09 10.44 3.97
CA LEU A 120 -2.25 11.04 2.94
C LEU A 120 -1.99 12.54 3.16
N GLU A 121 -2.96 13.28 3.72
CA GLU A 121 -2.76 14.68 4.14
C GLU A 121 -1.62 14.77 5.17
N TYR A 122 -1.62 13.86 6.15
CA TYR A 122 -0.56 13.82 7.16
C TYR A 122 0.78 13.41 6.57
N CYS A 123 0.80 12.42 5.66
CA CYS A 123 2.01 12.06 4.90
C CYS A 123 2.56 13.26 4.12
N GLY A 124 1.69 14.03 3.47
CA GLY A 124 2.07 15.24 2.73
C GLY A 124 2.75 16.30 3.61
N GLN A 125 2.29 16.50 4.86
CA GLN A 125 2.91 17.41 5.82
C GLN A 125 4.36 17.00 6.19
N LEU A 126 4.64 15.69 6.15
CA LEU A 126 5.95 15.10 6.43
C LEU A 126 6.78 14.85 5.15
N HIS A 127 6.28 15.27 3.98
CA HIS A 127 6.88 15.01 2.67
C HIS A 127 7.10 13.52 2.36
N ILE A 128 6.23 12.66 2.89
CA ILE A 128 6.28 11.22 2.69
C ILE A 128 5.29 10.82 1.60
N ILE A 129 5.73 9.99 0.65
CA ILE A 129 4.89 9.34 -0.36
C ILE A 129 4.79 7.87 0.00
N HIS A 130 3.57 7.33 0.08
CA HIS A 130 3.36 5.94 0.52
C HIS A 130 3.78 4.91 -0.55
N ARG A 131 3.47 5.16 -1.83
CA ARG A 131 3.88 4.39 -3.02
C ARG A 131 3.28 2.99 -3.16
N ASP A 132 2.57 2.46 -2.17
CA ASP A 132 2.03 1.08 -2.17
C ASP A 132 0.62 1.00 -1.59
N ILE A 133 -0.27 1.93 -1.99
CA ILE A 133 -1.68 1.90 -1.58
C ILE A 133 -2.39 0.79 -2.35
N LYS A 134 -2.89 -0.18 -1.60
CA LYS A 134 -3.65 -1.34 -2.08
C LYS A 134 -4.48 -1.92 -0.94
N PRO A 135 -5.53 -2.72 -1.21
CA PRO A 135 -6.39 -3.29 -0.16
C PRO A 135 -5.64 -4.07 0.92
N GLU A 136 -4.51 -4.70 0.57
CA GLU A 136 -3.69 -5.49 1.48
C GLU A 136 -2.99 -4.63 2.56
N ASN A 137 -2.77 -3.34 2.27
CA ASN A 137 -2.12 -2.38 3.16
C ASN A 137 -3.12 -1.48 3.90
N ILE A 138 -4.41 -1.83 3.84
CA ILE A 138 -5.48 -1.13 4.56
C ILE A 138 -5.95 -2.01 5.72
N PHE A 139 -6.19 -1.38 6.84
CA PHE A 139 -6.62 -2.03 8.07
C PHE A 139 -7.84 -1.33 8.64
N VAL A 140 -8.58 -2.03 9.51
CA VAL A 140 -9.80 -1.51 10.13
C VAL A 140 -9.67 -1.58 11.64
N SER A 141 -9.88 -0.44 12.30
CA SER A 141 -9.92 -0.37 13.76
C SER A 141 -11.19 -1.01 14.31
N ARG A 142 -11.18 -1.36 15.60
CA ARG A 142 -12.39 -1.83 16.31
C ARG A 142 -13.55 -0.83 16.31
N PHE A 143 -13.29 0.43 15.98
CA PHE A 143 -14.28 1.49 15.90
C PHE A 143 -14.79 1.73 14.46
N GLY A 144 -14.27 0.97 13.47
CA GLY A 144 -14.65 1.08 12.07
C GLY A 144 -13.93 2.18 11.30
N ASP A 145 -12.82 2.71 11.84
CA ASP A 145 -11.97 3.65 11.09
C ASP A 145 -10.99 2.88 10.22
N PHE A 146 -10.79 3.36 9.00
CA PHE A 146 -9.81 2.80 8.09
C PHE A 146 -8.43 3.43 8.32
N LYS A 147 -7.42 2.57 8.35
CA LYS A 147 -6.03 2.96 8.61
C LYS A 147 -5.12 2.46 7.49
N LEU A 148 -4.20 3.32 7.08
CA LEU A 148 -3.16 2.99 6.13
C LEU A 148 -1.95 2.44 6.86
N GLY A 149 -1.42 1.31 6.40
CA GLY A 149 -0.22 0.67 6.95
C GLY A 149 0.74 0.26 5.85
N ASP A 150 1.84 -0.36 6.24
CA ASP A 150 2.88 -0.84 5.32
C ASP A 150 3.45 0.27 4.39
N PHE A 151 3.95 1.31 5.02
CA PHE A 151 4.68 2.39 4.34
C PHE A 151 5.97 1.81 3.76
N GLY A 152 5.94 1.33 2.55
CA GLY A 152 7.06 0.98 1.68
C GLY A 152 8.33 0.33 2.27
N ILE A 153 8.33 0.00 3.58
CA ILE A 153 9.48 -0.46 4.36
C ILE A 153 10.27 -1.61 3.69
N ALA A 154 9.60 -2.37 2.83
CA ALA A 154 10.25 -3.46 2.09
C ALA A 154 10.49 -3.13 0.62
N ARG A 155 10.03 -2.01 0.10
CA ARG A 155 9.95 -1.79 -1.35
C ARG A 155 11.26 -1.28 -1.97
N GLU A 156 12.10 -0.59 -1.22
CA GLU A 156 13.46 -0.29 -1.69
C GLU A 156 14.30 -1.57 -1.67
N LEU A 157 14.10 -2.44 -0.67
CA LEU A 157 14.65 -3.79 -0.64
C LEU A 157 14.18 -4.63 -1.84
N GLU A 158 12.87 -4.59 -2.18
CA GLU A 158 12.32 -5.30 -3.34
C GLU A 158 12.78 -4.75 -4.70
N LYS A 159 13.18 -3.50 -4.82
CA LYS A 159 13.77 -2.96 -6.05
C LYS A 159 15.14 -3.56 -6.36
N THR A 160 15.90 -3.88 -5.33
CA THR A 160 17.19 -4.56 -5.43
C THR A 160 17.01 -6.07 -5.65
N MET A 161 15.90 -6.63 -5.15
CA MET A 161 15.55 -8.04 -5.20
C MET A 161 14.71 -8.37 -6.43
N SER A 162 15.35 -8.85 -7.44
CA SER A 162 14.87 -9.69 -8.58
C SER A 162 13.41 -9.55 -9.10
N THR A 163 13.32 -9.63 -10.40
CA THR A 163 12.21 -9.75 -11.35
C THR A 163 11.02 -10.67 -10.97
N LEU A 164 11.05 -11.42 -9.88
CA LEU A 164 10.03 -12.43 -9.55
C LEU A 164 8.89 -11.96 -8.64
N SER A 165 9.08 -10.94 -7.79
CA SER A 165 8.03 -10.39 -6.91
C SER A 165 7.10 -9.39 -7.61
N LYS A 166 7.39 -9.03 -8.85
CA LYS A 166 6.68 -7.99 -9.63
C LYS A 166 5.20 -8.29 -9.96
N LYS A 167 4.72 -9.51 -9.77
CA LYS A 167 3.40 -9.96 -10.27
C LYS A 167 2.15 -9.33 -9.65
N GLY A 168 2.23 -8.73 -8.47
CA GLY A 168 1.09 -8.07 -7.81
C GLY A 168 1.20 -6.54 -7.71
N THR A 169 2.42 -6.03 -7.76
CA THR A 169 2.79 -4.66 -7.40
C THR A 169 2.30 -3.60 -8.41
N TYR A 170 2.18 -3.95 -9.68
CA TYR A 170 1.78 -3.00 -10.73
C TYR A 170 0.28 -2.70 -10.81
N SER A 171 -0.56 -3.48 -10.13
CA SER A 171 -2.02 -3.38 -10.27
C SER A 171 -2.58 -2.01 -9.88
N TYR A 172 -1.98 -1.36 -8.89
CA TYR A 172 -2.39 -0.04 -8.37
C TYR A 172 -1.40 1.09 -8.71
N MET A 173 -0.32 0.76 -9.41
CA MET A 173 0.75 1.70 -9.73
C MET A 173 0.27 2.77 -10.70
N ALA A 174 0.67 4.02 -10.46
CA ALA A 174 0.40 5.14 -11.34
C ALA A 174 1.22 5.06 -12.64
N PRO A 175 0.71 5.59 -13.77
CA PRO A 175 1.37 5.50 -15.07
C PRO A 175 2.80 6.06 -15.08
N GLU A 176 3.04 7.20 -14.45
CA GLU A 176 4.36 7.84 -14.36
C GLU A 176 5.35 6.98 -13.57
N MET A 177 4.91 6.30 -12.50
CA MET A 177 5.76 5.35 -11.78
C MET A 177 6.09 4.12 -12.63
N TYR A 178 5.08 3.61 -13.36
CA TYR A 178 5.26 2.46 -14.26
C TYR A 178 6.29 2.74 -15.36
N ARG A 179 6.32 3.99 -15.87
CA ARG A 179 7.28 4.44 -16.88
C ARG A 179 8.65 4.82 -16.31
N GLY A 180 8.82 4.81 -14.98
CA GLY A 180 10.06 5.23 -14.32
C GLY A 180 10.33 6.74 -14.42
N GLU A 181 9.30 7.55 -14.60
CA GLU A 181 9.38 9.01 -14.66
C GLU A 181 9.47 9.62 -13.24
N GLN A 182 9.80 10.91 -13.17
CA GLN A 182 9.68 11.64 -11.91
C GLN A 182 8.22 11.75 -11.50
N TYR A 183 7.94 11.54 -10.22
CA TYR A 183 6.59 11.56 -9.66
C TYR A 183 6.54 12.24 -8.28
N ASP A 184 5.36 12.57 -7.84
CA ASP A 184 5.07 13.15 -6.54
C ASP A 184 3.92 12.41 -5.83
N SER A 185 3.37 12.98 -4.73
CA SER A 185 2.32 12.36 -3.92
C SER A 185 1.02 12.05 -4.67
N ARG A 186 0.81 12.57 -5.89
CA ARG A 186 -0.36 12.25 -6.72
C ARG A 186 -0.41 10.81 -7.21
N VAL A 187 0.69 10.07 -7.09
CA VAL A 187 0.70 8.61 -7.32
C VAL A 187 -0.14 7.87 -6.28
N ASP A 188 -0.17 8.37 -5.04
CA ASP A 188 -0.99 7.80 -3.96
C ASP A 188 -2.48 8.11 -4.18
N ILE A 189 -2.82 9.30 -4.71
CA ILE A 189 -4.19 9.65 -5.11
C ILE A 189 -4.69 8.72 -6.20
N TYR A 190 -3.87 8.42 -7.21
CA TYR A 190 -4.20 7.47 -8.26
C TYR A 190 -4.44 6.06 -7.70
N ALA A 191 -3.55 5.57 -6.85
CA ALA A 191 -3.66 4.25 -6.24
C ALA A 191 -4.92 4.13 -5.37
N LEU A 192 -5.22 5.15 -4.54
CA LEU A 192 -6.46 5.22 -3.77
C LEU A 192 -7.68 5.25 -4.69
N GLY A 193 -7.66 6.05 -5.75
CA GLY A 193 -8.71 6.06 -6.77
C GLY A 193 -9.00 4.68 -7.34
N LEU A 194 -7.96 3.88 -7.64
CA LEU A 194 -8.11 2.50 -8.11
C LEU A 194 -8.66 1.55 -7.06
N VAL A 195 -8.35 1.76 -5.77
CA VAL A 195 -8.97 0.99 -4.69
C VAL A 195 -10.47 1.25 -4.65
N LEU A 196 -10.89 2.53 -4.65
CA LEU A 196 -12.30 2.91 -4.65
C LEU A 196 -13.01 2.41 -5.92
N TYR A 197 -12.37 2.56 -7.10
CA TYR A 197 -12.88 2.03 -8.35
C TYR A 197 -13.19 0.55 -8.26
N LYS A 198 -12.22 -0.25 -7.82
CA LYS A 198 -12.36 -1.71 -7.69
C LYS A 198 -13.52 -2.08 -6.79
N LEU A 199 -13.67 -1.41 -5.64
CA LEU A 199 -14.75 -1.68 -4.68
C LEU A 199 -16.13 -1.34 -5.23
N MET A 200 -16.22 -0.32 -6.09
CA MET A 200 -17.45 0.10 -6.78
C MET A 200 -17.61 -0.51 -8.17
N ASN A 201 -16.87 -1.58 -8.48
CA ASN A 201 -16.89 -2.23 -9.80
C ASN A 201 -16.78 -3.76 -9.67
N HIS A 202 -17.65 -4.38 -8.88
CA HIS A 202 -17.67 -5.83 -8.63
C HIS A 202 -16.29 -6.40 -8.26
N ASN A 203 -15.49 -5.68 -7.48
CA ASN A 203 -14.09 -6.02 -7.16
C ASN A 203 -13.18 -6.21 -8.38
N ARG A 204 -13.45 -5.50 -9.48
CA ARG A 204 -12.66 -5.51 -10.72
C ARG A 204 -11.99 -4.16 -10.96
N LEU A 205 -10.70 -4.20 -11.25
CA LEU A 205 -9.99 -3.02 -11.75
C LEU A 205 -10.49 -2.61 -13.15
N PRO A 206 -10.24 -1.36 -13.58
CA PRO A 206 -10.64 -0.90 -14.91
C PRO A 206 -10.24 -1.86 -16.02
N PHE A 207 -11.13 -2.02 -17.00
CA PHE A 207 -10.98 -2.86 -18.20
C PHE A 207 -11.00 -4.38 -17.97
N LEU A 208 -11.18 -4.85 -16.72
CA LEU A 208 -11.46 -6.27 -16.49
C LEU A 208 -12.92 -6.58 -16.81
N ASN A 209 -13.16 -7.69 -17.49
CA ASN A 209 -14.52 -8.13 -17.83
C ASN A 209 -15.30 -8.51 -16.56
N LEU A 210 -16.47 -7.88 -16.35
CA LEU A 210 -17.31 -8.08 -15.18
C LEU A 210 -18.06 -9.41 -15.19
N GLU A 211 -18.39 -9.93 -16.38
CA GLU A 211 -19.14 -11.18 -16.55
C GLU A 211 -18.27 -12.43 -16.44
N LYS A 212 -16.95 -12.28 -16.61
CA LYS A 212 -16.02 -13.40 -16.60
C LYS A 212 -15.78 -13.92 -15.19
N GLN A 213 -16.16 -15.18 -14.90
CA GLN A 213 -16.00 -15.76 -13.57
C GLN A 213 -14.51 -15.82 -13.13
N LEU A 214 -13.63 -16.26 -14.01
CA LEU A 214 -12.20 -16.39 -13.73
C LEU A 214 -11.38 -15.37 -14.54
N ILE A 215 -10.71 -14.46 -13.86
CA ILE A 215 -9.77 -13.51 -14.47
C ILE A 215 -8.41 -14.16 -14.60
N THR A 216 -7.93 -14.30 -15.83
CA THR A 216 -6.61 -14.86 -16.14
C THR A 216 -5.51 -13.82 -15.98
N TYR A 217 -4.26 -14.28 -15.95
CA TYR A 217 -3.10 -13.39 -15.99
C TYR A 217 -3.11 -12.48 -17.22
N ARG A 218 -3.43 -13.02 -18.40
CA ARG A 218 -3.55 -12.26 -19.66
C ARG A 218 -4.61 -11.16 -19.59
N ASP A 219 -5.74 -11.40 -18.93
CA ASP A 219 -6.76 -10.38 -18.72
C ASP A 219 -6.22 -9.21 -17.90
N LYS A 220 -5.46 -9.52 -16.84
CA LYS A 220 -4.82 -8.51 -15.99
C LYS A 220 -3.76 -7.71 -16.73
N GLU A 221 -2.91 -8.37 -17.54
CA GLU A 221 -1.92 -7.70 -18.38
C GLU A 221 -2.57 -6.77 -19.40
N ASN A 222 -3.60 -7.24 -20.10
CA ASN A 222 -4.33 -6.41 -21.07
C ASN A 222 -4.97 -5.20 -20.40
N ALA A 223 -5.62 -5.37 -19.24
CA ALA A 223 -6.22 -4.28 -18.49
C ALA A 223 -5.15 -3.27 -18.00
N LEU A 224 -4.01 -3.74 -17.55
CA LEU A 224 -2.88 -2.90 -17.18
C LEU A 224 -2.34 -2.11 -18.38
N THR A 225 -2.11 -2.77 -19.52
CA THR A 225 -1.64 -2.14 -20.76
C THR A 225 -2.57 -1.01 -21.20
N ARG A 226 -3.89 -1.21 -21.18
CA ARG A 226 -4.89 -0.19 -21.52
C ARG A 226 -4.80 1.02 -20.58
N ARG A 227 -4.67 0.81 -19.27
CA ARG A 227 -4.46 1.92 -18.32
C ARG A 227 -3.14 2.66 -18.57
N MET A 228 -2.07 1.93 -18.87
CA MET A 228 -0.73 2.51 -19.09
C MET A 228 -0.60 3.18 -20.47
N SER A 229 -1.52 2.92 -21.41
CA SER A 229 -1.61 3.62 -22.70
C SER A 229 -2.47 4.89 -22.65
N GLY A 230 -3.07 5.21 -21.50
CA GLY A 230 -3.89 6.42 -21.34
C GLY A 230 -5.35 6.25 -21.78
N GLU A 231 -5.83 5.01 -21.98
CA GLU A 231 -7.24 4.78 -22.26
C GLU A 231 -8.10 5.17 -21.03
N THR A 232 -9.14 5.95 -21.28
CA THR A 232 -10.05 6.42 -20.22
C THR A 232 -10.84 5.25 -19.64
N PRO A 233 -10.78 4.98 -18.33
CA PRO A 233 -11.58 3.95 -17.69
C PRO A 233 -13.09 4.21 -17.83
N PRO A 234 -13.92 3.18 -18.04
CA PRO A 234 -15.37 3.34 -17.93
C PRO A 234 -15.76 3.70 -16.48
N PRO A 235 -16.92 4.33 -16.25
CA PRO A 235 -17.42 4.54 -14.90
C PRO A 235 -17.57 3.21 -14.13
N PRO A 236 -17.26 3.17 -12.83
CA PRO A 236 -17.52 1.98 -12.01
C PRO A 236 -19.03 1.73 -11.89
N VAL A 237 -19.46 0.48 -12.08
CA VAL A 237 -20.88 0.13 -12.29
C VAL A 237 -21.75 0.23 -11.02
N ASP A 238 -21.15 0.16 -9.84
CA ASP A 238 -21.85 0.22 -8.55
C ASP A 238 -21.83 1.62 -7.92
N ALA A 239 -21.18 2.60 -8.58
CA ALA A 239 -21.10 3.99 -8.09
C ALA A 239 -22.18 4.87 -8.74
N GLY A 240 -22.80 5.74 -7.94
CA GLY A 240 -23.62 6.84 -8.46
C GLY A 240 -22.76 7.79 -9.31
N GLU A 241 -23.42 8.57 -10.17
CA GLU A 241 -22.75 9.44 -11.16
C GLU A 241 -21.74 10.41 -10.51
N ALA A 242 -22.12 11.04 -9.40
CA ALA A 242 -21.26 11.99 -8.67
C ALA A 242 -20.01 11.29 -8.14
N PHE A 243 -20.14 10.17 -7.43
CA PHE A 243 -19.02 9.42 -6.88
C PHE A 243 -18.17 8.77 -7.97
N GLY A 244 -18.79 8.22 -9.01
CA GLY A 244 -18.10 7.68 -10.19
C GLY A 244 -17.19 8.72 -10.84
N SER A 245 -17.67 9.97 -10.99
CA SER A 245 -16.88 11.09 -11.53
C SER A 245 -15.68 11.44 -10.63
N VAL A 246 -15.87 11.42 -9.31
CA VAL A 246 -14.78 11.65 -8.34
C VAL A 246 -13.72 10.58 -8.45
N ILE A 247 -14.11 9.30 -8.53
CA ILE A 247 -13.20 8.16 -8.70
C ILE A 247 -12.41 8.28 -10.02
N LEU A 248 -13.10 8.55 -11.13
CA LEU A 248 -12.46 8.67 -12.46
C LEU A 248 -11.44 9.80 -12.50
N LYS A 249 -11.74 10.94 -11.88
CA LYS A 249 -10.78 12.04 -11.77
C LYS A 249 -9.54 11.66 -10.97
N ALA A 250 -9.69 10.92 -9.86
CA ALA A 250 -8.54 10.42 -9.11
C ALA A 250 -7.69 9.44 -9.96
N CYS A 251 -8.33 8.65 -10.83
CA CYS A 251 -7.70 7.68 -11.73
C CYS A 251 -7.23 8.27 -13.07
N ALA A 252 -7.22 9.60 -13.26
CA ALA A 252 -6.79 10.22 -14.51
C ALA A 252 -5.34 9.83 -14.86
N TYR A 253 -5.10 9.59 -16.16
CA TYR A 253 -3.79 9.20 -16.67
C TYR A 253 -2.73 10.27 -16.43
N ASP A 254 -3.02 11.51 -16.82
CA ASP A 254 -2.15 12.66 -16.51
C ASP A 254 -2.34 13.07 -15.04
N ALA A 255 -1.24 13.09 -14.29
CA ALA A 255 -1.24 13.53 -12.90
C ALA A 255 -1.76 14.95 -12.69
N LYS A 256 -1.68 15.82 -13.72
CA LYS A 256 -2.20 17.20 -13.67
C LYS A 256 -3.73 17.26 -13.68
N GLU A 257 -4.39 16.24 -14.21
CA GLU A 257 -5.86 16.15 -14.28
C GLU A 257 -6.44 15.53 -12.99
N ARG A 258 -5.62 14.90 -12.16
CA ARG A 258 -6.04 14.36 -10.85
C ARG A 258 -6.31 15.48 -9.85
N TYR A 259 -6.79 15.10 -8.66
CA TYR A 259 -6.73 15.97 -7.51
C TYR A 259 -5.27 16.30 -7.20
N GLN A 260 -4.96 17.58 -6.97
CA GLN A 260 -3.57 17.99 -6.79
C GLN A 260 -3.06 17.74 -5.37
N THR A 261 -3.98 17.59 -4.42
CA THR A 261 -3.67 17.30 -3.02
C THR A 261 -4.70 16.34 -2.43
N PRO A 262 -4.36 15.56 -1.39
CA PRO A 262 -5.31 14.63 -0.74
C PRO A 262 -6.52 15.34 -0.12
N ASP A 263 -6.36 16.57 0.42
CA ASP A 263 -7.46 17.37 0.95
C ASP A 263 -8.50 17.70 -0.12
N LYS A 264 -8.08 18.05 -1.34
CA LYS A 264 -8.99 18.29 -2.47
C LYS A 264 -9.73 17.02 -2.91
N PHE A 265 -9.08 15.88 -2.79
CA PHE A 265 -9.75 14.59 -3.05
C PHE A 265 -10.78 14.29 -1.95
N ARG A 266 -10.41 14.48 -0.68
CA ARG A 266 -11.33 14.31 0.46
C ARG A 266 -12.55 15.23 0.36
N GLU A 267 -12.34 16.54 0.10
CA GLU A 267 -13.44 17.50 -0.09
C GLU A 267 -14.44 17.02 -1.16
N ALA A 268 -13.95 16.50 -2.29
CA ALA A 268 -14.81 15.98 -3.35
C ALA A 268 -15.60 14.74 -2.90
N LEU A 269 -15.00 13.84 -2.12
CA LEU A 269 -15.68 12.67 -1.54
C LEU A 269 -16.74 13.10 -0.53
N GLU A 270 -16.44 14.06 0.35
CA GLU A 270 -17.37 14.60 1.34
C GLU A 270 -18.57 15.29 0.68
N LEU A 271 -18.35 16.05 -0.40
CA LEU A 271 -19.42 16.66 -1.20
C LEU A 271 -20.33 15.60 -1.87
N SER A 272 -19.72 14.52 -2.41
CA SER A 272 -20.50 13.43 -2.99
C SER A 272 -21.39 12.72 -1.95
N LEU A 273 -20.93 12.65 -0.70
CA LEU A 273 -21.68 12.02 0.39
C LEU A 273 -22.98 12.79 0.74
N ILE A 274 -23.04 14.09 0.47
CA ILE A 274 -24.22 14.92 0.73
C ILE A 274 -25.34 14.63 -0.29
N HIS A 275 -25.01 14.09 -1.45
CA HIS A 275 -25.93 13.84 -2.54
C HIS A 275 -26.49 12.40 -2.60
N ILE A 276 -26.18 11.57 -1.59
CA ILE A 276 -26.73 10.22 -1.39
C ILE A 276 -27.74 10.24 -0.23
#